data_d6983fcc1f0ce770b08ea8da12366faf
#
_entry.id   d6983fcc1f0ce770b08ea8da12366faf
#
_cell.length_a   1.000
_cell.length_b   1.000
_cell.length_c   1.000
_cell.angle_alpha   90.00
_cell.angle_beta   90.00
_cell.angle_gamma   90.00
#
_symmetry.space_group_name_H-M   'P 1'
#
loop_
_entity.id
_entity.type
_entity.pdbx_description
1 polymer ?
#
loop_
_entity_poly.entity_id
_entity_poly.type
_entity_poly.pdbx_seq_one_letter_code
_entity_poly.pdbx_strand_id
1 'polypeptide(L)'
;MPASGITVTQVDTKIPKITKMKKIQSVFIILLTVFHLSAQMNQGKYVPFHFSFIPPLSSNGINASQYTNGASFSILAGMSANERNFTFASISNVIANEARGLQFAGISNYIGKQGQGVAFAGMTNITKGTYKGVQFAGLLNTSKDITGLQLSLIHI
;
A
#
# COMPACT_ATOMS: atom_id res chain seq x y z
N MET A 1 -21.17 60.95 -46.64
CA MET A 1 -21.45 59.54 -46.31
C MET A 1 -20.34 59.06 -45.39
N PRO A 2 -20.60 58.77 -44.09
CA PRO A 2 -19.58 58.33 -43.19
C PRO A 2 -19.49 56.80 -43.25
N ALA A 3 -18.26 56.31 -43.31
CA ALA A 3 -17.91 54.89 -43.27
C ALA A 3 -18.13 54.32 -41.85
N SER A 4 -18.89 53.25 -41.78
CA SER A 4 -19.17 52.52 -40.53
C SER A 4 -17.90 51.72 -40.12
N GLY A 5 -17.31 52.10 -38.98
CA GLY A 5 -16.25 51.36 -38.35
C GLY A 5 -16.76 50.05 -37.78
N ILE A 6 -16.18 48.95 -38.23
CA ILE A 6 -16.40 47.62 -37.64
C ILE A 6 -15.52 47.51 -36.40
N THR A 7 -16.17 47.52 -35.21
CA THR A 7 -15.46 47.24 -33.93
C THR A 7 -15.26 45.73 -33.83
N VAL A 8 -14.04 45.26 -33.97
CA VAL A 8 -13.66 43.86 -33.70
C VAL A 8 -13.59 43.68 -32.18
N THR A 9 -14.62 43.05 -31.61
CA THR A 9 -14.61 42.64 -30.21
C THR A 9 -13.54 41.52 -30.06
N GLN A 10 -12.48 41.82 -29.36
CA GLN A 10 -11.51 40.81 -28.93
C GLN A 10 -12.19 39.83 -27.99
N VAL A 11 -12.34 38.58 -28.42
CA VAL A 11 -12.80 37.48 -27.58
C VAL A 11 -11.64 37.08 -26.70
N ASP A 12 -11.67 37.42 -25.43
CA ASP A 12 -10.72 37.04 -24.41
C ASP A 12 -10.88 35.54 -24.13
N THR A 13 -10.18 34.69 -24.87
CA THR A 13 -10.08 33.25 -24.62
C THR A 13 -9.15 33.00 -23.45
N LYS A 14 -9.63 33.27 -22.24
CA LYS A 14 -8.99 32.90 -21.00
C LYS A 14 -9.00 31.37 -20.87
N ILE A 15 -7.87 30.76 -21.22
CA ILE A 15 -7.68 29.31 -21.18
C ILE A 15 -7.60 28.85 -19.71
N PRO A 16 -8.62 28.20 -19.14
CA PRO A 16 -8.59 27.77 -17.73
C PRO A 16 -7.72 26.54 -17.49
N LYS A 17 -7.09 25.98 -18.51
CA LYS A 17 -6.27 24.75 -18.44
C LYS A 17 -4.94 24.94 -17.70
N ILE A 18 -4.30 26.10 -17.77
CA ILE A 18 -2.93 26.32 -17.25
C ILE A 18 -2.94 26.34 -15.70
N THR A 19 -3.99 26.88 -15.09
CA THR A 19 -4.09 26.98 -13.62
C THR A 19 -4.34 25.60 -12.96
N LYS A 20 -5.11 24.74 -13.62
CA LYS A 20 -5.33 23.35 -13.16
C LYS A 20 -4.05 22.51 -13.27
N MET A 21 -3.30 22.66 -14.35
CA MET A 21 -2.02 21.95 -14.54
C MET A 21 -0.97 22.37 -13.50
N LYS A 22 -0.85 23.65 -13.19
CA LYS A 22 0.07 24.13 -12.14
C LYS A 22 -0.29 23.59 -10.76
N LYS A 23 -1.58 23.49 -10.42
CA LYS A 23 -2.03 22.89 -9.16
C LYS A 23 -1.72 21.40 -9.08
N ILE A 24 -1.90 20.66 -10.18
CA ILE A 24 -1.57 19.22 -10.25
C ILE A 24 -0.06 19.01 -10.14
N GLN A 25 0.74 19.83 -10.81
CA GLN A 25 2.20 19.79 -10.68
C GLN A 25 2.68 20.11 -9.25
N SER A 26 2.07 21.11 -8.59
CA SER A 26 2.42 21.43 -7.19
C SER A 26 2.07 20.29 -6.24
N VAL A 27 0.92 19.65 -6.41
CA VAL A 27 0.54 18.48 -5.60
C VAL A 27 1.49 17.31 -5.85
N PHE A 28 1.90 17.10 -7.10
CA PHE A 28 2.84 16.03 -7.47
C PHE A 28 4.24 16.29 -6.91
N ILE A 29 4.70 17.54 -6.92
CA ILE A 29 5.99 17.95 -6.33
C ILE A 29 5.94 17.81 -4.81
N ILE A 30 4.85 18.21 -4.14
CA ILE A 30 4.66 18.03 -2.70
C ILE A 30 4.65 16.55 -2.35
N LEU A 31 3.96 15.72 -3.15
CA LEU A 31 3.94 14.26 -2.95
C LEU A 31 5.33 13.65 -3.10
N LEU A 32 6.11 14.10 -4.10
CA LEU A 32 7.51 13.67 -4.33
C LEU A 32 8.43 14.13 -3.18
N THR A 33 8.28 15.35 -2.67
CA THR A 33 9.10 15.85 -1.55
C THR A 33 8.78 15.14 -0.24
N VAL A 34 7.51 14.83 0.02
CA VAL A 34 7.11 14.00 1.18
C VAL A 34 7.70 12.60 1.05
N PHE A 35 7.74 12.04 -0.18
CA PHE A 35 8.33 10.74 -0.45
C PHE A 35 9.85 10.72 -0.19
N HIS A 36 10.56 11.78 -0.60
CA HIS A 36 12.00 11.90 -0.34
C HIS A 36 12.32 12.19 1.13
N LEU A 37 11.48 12.95 1.83
CA LEU A 37 11.68 13.23 3.25
C LEU A 37 11.52 11.97 4.11
N SER A 38 10.57 11.09 3.74
CA SER A 38 10.37 9.79 4.40
C SER A 38 11.58 8.85 4.22
N ALA A 39 12.28 8.94 3.07
CA ALA A 39 13.46 8.13 2.81
C ALA A 39 14.70 8.57 3.62
N GLN A 40 14.78 9.83 4.06
CA GLN A 40 15.91 10.35 4.82
C GLN A 40 15.78 10.21 6.34
N MET A 41 14.57 10.02 6.87
CA MET A 41 14.33 9.88 8.32
C MET A 41 14.64 8.49 8.87
N ASN A 42 15.31 7.64 8.10
CA ASN A 42 15.37 6.21 8.37
C ASN A 42 16.69 5.76 8.99
N GLN A 43 16.88 6.11 10.26
CA GLN A 43 17.94 5.53 11.11
C GLN A 43 17.46 4.34 11.97
N GLY A 44 16.20 3.95 11.87
CA GLY A 44 15.62 2.84 12.62
C GLY A 44 14.86 1.88 11.72
N LYS A 45 14.94 0.61 12.02
CA LYS A 45 14.20 -0.45 11.29
C LYS A 45 12.67 -0.39 11.46
N TYR A 46 12.14 0.64 12.15
CA TYR A 46 10.71 0.85 12.37
C TYR A 46 10.19 2.09 11.67
N VAL A 47 9.11 1.92 10.90
CA VAL A 47 8.40 3.00 10.19
C VAL A 47 6.93 2.93 10.56
N PRO A 48 6.33 4.03 11.10
CA PRO A 48 4.93 4.01 11.49
C PRO A 48 3.97 3.82 10.31
N PHE A 49 4.29 4.41 9.15
CA PHE A 49 3.49 4.27 7.93
C PHE A 49 4.38 3.89 6.75
N HIS A 50 3.91 2.91 5.98
CA HIS A 50 4.56 2.43 4.78
C HIS A 50 3.61 2.49 3.58
N PHE A 51 4.09 3.05 2.48
CA PHE A 51 3.38 3.08 1.20
C PHE A 51 4.23 2.39 0.13
N SER A 52 3.59 1.52 -0.63
CA SER A 52 4.22 0.79 -1.71
C SER A 52 3.32 0.76 -2.94
N PHE A 53 3.92 0.92 -4.11
CA PHE A 53 3.25 0.56 -5.36
C PHE A 53 3.56 -0.91 -5.68
N ILE A 54 4.82 -1.22 -5.81
CA ILE A 54 5.42 -2.57 -5.86
C ILE A 54 6.79 -2.50 -5.18
N PRO A 55 7.33 -3.56 -4.59
CA PRO A 55 8.74 -3.61 -4.26
C PRO A 55 9.59 -3.62 -5.56
N PRO A 56 10.62 -2.78 -5.72
CA PRO A 56 11.23 -1.87 -4.75
C PRO A 56 10.65 -0.43 -4.74
N LEU A 57 9.59 -0.14 -5.51
CA LEU A 57 8.99 1.19 -5.61
C LEU A 57 8.08 1.43 -4.39
N SER A 58 8.69 1.70 -3.26
CA SER A 58 8.02 1.91 -1.97
C SER A 58 8.76 2.94 -1.12
N SER A 59 8.13 3.42 -0.05
CA SER A 59 8.75 4.34 0.90
C SER A 59 9.98 3.73 1.60
N ASN A 60 10.10 2.41 1.67
CA ASN A 60 11.24 1.69 2.23
C ASN A 60 12.26 1.24 1.16
N GLY A 61 11.99 1.52 -0.13
CA GLY A 61 12.87 1.21 -1.26
C GLY A 61 13.20 -0.29 -1.40
N ILE A 62 14.40 -0.58 -1.90
CA ILE A 62 14.87 -1.95 -2.13
C ILE A 62 15.07 -2.75 -0.82
N ASN A 63 15.20 -2.07 0.32
CA ASN A 63 15.41 -2.69 1.62
C ASN A 63 14.10 -2.91 2.39
N ALA A 64 12.94 -2.84 1.75
CA ALA A 64 11.63 -2.96 2.40
C ALA A 64 11.51 -4.22 3.29
N SER A 65 12.15 -5.33 2.89
CA SER A 65 12.19 -6.58 3.66
C SER A 65 12.97 -6.51 4.99
N GLN A 66 13.62 -5.39 5.30
CA GLN A 66 14.36 -5.18 6.56
C GLN A 66 13.60 -4.30 7.55
N TYR A 67 12.48 -3.69 7.13
CA TYR A 67 11.73 -2.75 7.96
C TYR A 67 10.55 -3.39 8.67
N THR A 68 10.32 -2.92 9.89
CA THR A 68 9.10 -3.16 10.65
C THR A 68 8.16 -1.98 10.45
N ASN A 69 6.97 -2.24 9.93
CA ASN A 69 5.98 -1.20 9.68
C ASN A 69 4.89 -1.22 10.75
N GLY A 70 4.38 -0.04 11.09
CA GLY A 70 3.19 0.12 11.91
C GLY A 70 1.93 -0.13 11.10
N ALA A 71 1.74 0.64 10.04
CA ALA A 71 0.65 0.47 9.09
C ALA A 71 1.21 0.52 7.67
N SER A 72 0.77 -0.40 6.81
CA SER A 72 1.23 -0.53 5.43
C SER A 72 0.07 -0.47 4.44
N PHE A 73 0.25 0.34 3.40
CA PHE A 73 -0.67 0.43 2.27
C PHE A 73 0.09 0.18 0.97
N SER A 74 -0.30 -0.87 0.27
CA SER A 74 0.32 -1.27 -0.98
C SER A 74 -0.70 -1.31 -2.10
N ILE A 75 -0.41 -0.60 -3.20
CA ILE A 75 -1.33 -0.56 -4.35
C ILE A 75 -1.36 -1.92 -5.05
N LEU A 76 -0.22 -2.54 -5.29
CA LEU A 76 -0.17 -3.89 -5.84
C LEU A 76 0.37 -4.88 -4.81
N ALA A 77 1.63 -4.76 -4.45
CA ALA A 77 2.27 -5.68 -3.52
C ALA A 77 3.06 -4.94 -2.44
N GLY A 78 2.98 -5.41 -1.20
CA GLY A 78 3.76 -4.95 -0.07
C GLY A 78 4.83 -5.96 0.33
N MET A 79 6.00 -5.46 0.73
CA MET A 79 7.07 -6.27 1.33
C MET A 79 7.57 -5.61 2.61
N SER A 80 7.77 -6.41 3.66
CA SER A 80 8.29 -5.94 4.94
C SER A 80 8.99 -7.06 5.70
N ALA A 81 9.80 -6.70 6.71
CA ALA A 81 10.28 -7.67 7.68
C ALA A 81 9.15 -8.06 8.64
N ASN A 82 8.50 -7.06 9.22
CA ASN A 82 7.40 -7.26 10.15
C ASN A 82 6.30 -6.22 9.94
N GLU A 83 5.08 -6.60 10.29
CA GLU A 83 3.91 -5.71 10.32
C GLU A 83 3.27 -5.76 11.71
N ARG A 84 2.91 -4.59 12.27
CA ARG A 84 2.45 -4.54 13.67
C ARG A 84 0.95 -4.35 13.86
N ASN A 85 0.32 -3.48 13.08
CA ASN A 85 -1.08 -3.11 13.34
C ASN A 85 -1.99 -3.40 12.15
N PHE A 86 -1.65 -2.86 10.99
CA PHE A 86 -2.51 -2.91 9.81
C PHE A 86 -1.69 -3.05 8.54
N THR A 87 -2.12 -3.95 7.67
CA THR A 87 -1.50 -4.15 6.36
C THR A 87 -2.57 -4.36 5.30
N PHE A 88 -2.50 -3.57 4.25
CA PHE A 88 -3.37 -3.68 3.10
C PHE A 88 -2.54 -3.77 1.80
N ALA A 89 -2.88 -4.73 0.95
CA ALA A 89 -2.38 -4.79 -0.42
C ALA A 89 -3.50 -5.22 -1.38
N SER A 90 -3.56 -4.60 -2.54
CA SER A 90 -4.56 -5.01 -3.52
C SER A 90 -4.30 -6.42 -4.08
N ILE A 91 -3.04 -6.83 -4.18
CA ILE A 91 -2.69 -8.18 -4.65
C ILE A 91 -2.11 -9.01 -3.52
N SER A 92 -0.92 -8.69 -3.04
CA SER A 92 -0.22 -9.56 -2.10
C SER A 92 0.57 -8.81 -1.05
N ASN A 93 0.52 -9.31 0.19
CA ASN A 93 1.42 -8.95 1.27
C ASN A 93 2.47 -10.05 1.47
N VAL A 94 3.75 -9.67 1.48
CA VAL A 94 4.88 -10.56 1.77
C VAL A 94 5.60 -10.06 3.01
N ILE A 95 5.41 -10.75 4.12
CA ILE A 95 5.97 -10.40 5.42
C ILE A 95 7.00 -11.47 5.78
N ALA A 96 8.28 -11.08 5.85
CA ALA A 96 9.38 -12.04 5.99
C ALA A 96 9.37 -12.76 7.34
N ASN A 97 8.99 -12.09 8.42
CA ASN A 97 9.01 -12.67 9.77
C ASN A 97 7.62 -12.67 10.41
N GLU A 98 7.21 -11.55 11.03
CA GLU A 98 6.03 -11.50 11.89
C GLU A 98 4.99 -10.51 11.38
N ALA A 99 3.73 -10.95 11.41
CA ALA A 99 2.57 -10.11 11.16
C ALA A 99 1.67 -10.07 12.38
N ARG A 100 1.30 -8.88 12.85
CA ARG A 100 0.37 -8.67 13.95
C ARG A 100 -0.72 -7.70 13.55
N GLY A 101 -1.92 -7.90 14.11
CA GLY A 101 -3.07 -7.04 13.86
C GLY A 101 -3.88 -7.49 12.63
N LEU A 102 -4.29 -6.55 11.79
CA LEU A 102 -5.16 -6.82 10.65
C LEU A 102 -4.37 -6.87 9.35
N GLN A 103 -4.55 -7.94 8.59
CA GLN A 103 -3.95 -8.10 7.27
C GLN A 103 -5.04 -8.28 6.21
N PHE A 104 -5.00 -7.46 5.17
CA PHE A 104 -5.87 -7.56 4.01
C PHE A 104 -5.07 -7.69 2.73
N ALA A 105 -5.41 -8.68 1.91
CA ALA A 105 -4.87 -8.85 0.58
C ALA A 105 -5.97 -9.24 -0.40
N GLY A 106 -5.94 -8.67 -1.59
CA GLY A 106 -6.89 -9.07 -2.63
C GLY A 106 -6.67 -10.50 -3.09
N ILE A 107 -5.42 -10.97 -3.13
CA ILE A 107 -5.11 -12.34 -3.51
C ILE A 107 -4.48 -13.11 -2.36
N SER A 108 -3.32 -12.70 -1.84
CA SER A 108 -2.58 -13.52 -0.87
C SER A 108 -1.89 -12.74 0.23
N ASN A 109 -1.92 -13.29 1.44
CA ASN A 109 -1.01 -12.92 2.53
C ASN A 109 0.01 -14.05 2.73
N TYR A 110 1.30 -13.69 2.71
CA TYR A 110 2.39 -14.59 3.01
C TYR A 110 3.16 -14.10 4.24
N ILE A 111 3.27 -14.95 5.26
CA ILE A 111 3.94 -14.66 6.53
C ILE A 111 5.02 -15.73 6.74
N GLY A 112 6.28 -15.30 6.83
CA GLY A 112 7.44 -16.18 6.87
C GLY A 112 7.62 -16.95 8.17
N LYS A 113 7.22 -16.38 9.33
CA LYS A 113 7.40 -17.04 10.64
C LYS A 113 6.10 -17.10 11.44
N GLN A 114 5.62 -15.97 11.98
CA GLN A 114 4.49 -15.96 12.89
C GLN A 114 3.45 -14.92 12.51
N GLY A 115 2.17 -15.27 12.63
CA GLY A 115 1.06 -14.37 12.48
C GLY A 115 0.21 -14.29 13.75
N GLN A 116 -0.35 -13.10 14.03
CA GLN A 116 -1.27 -12.87 15.12
C GLN A 116 -2.32 -11.83 14.75
N GLY A 117 -3.59 -12.15 14.95
CA GLY A 117 -4.69 -11.22 14.70
C GLY A 117 -5.67 -11.77 13.68
N VAL A 118 -6.03 -10.95 12.68
CA VAL A 118 -7.00 -11.35 11.65
C VAL A 118 -6.39 -11.14 10.26
N ALA A 119 -6.42 -12.18 9.44
CA ALA A 119 -5.95 -12.14 8.06
C ALA A 119 -7.09 -12.44 7.08
N PHE A 120 -7.30 -11.52 6.14
CA PHE A 120 -8.23 -11.68 5.02
C PHE A 120 -7.45 -11.77 3.71
N ALA A 121 -7.76 -12.76 2.90
CA ALA A 121 -7.24 -12.89 1.55
C ALA A 121 -8.34 -13.34 0.59
N GLY A 122 -8.35 -12.79 -0.61
CA GLY A 122 -9.30 -13.24 -1.62
C GLY A 122 -9.08 -14.70 -2.03
N MET A 123 -7.81 -15.16 -2.00
CA MET A 123 -7.48 -16.55 -2.33
C MET A 123 -6.77 -17.28 -1.20
N THR A 124 -5.61 -16.79 -0.72
CA THR A 124 -4.78 -17.62 0.17
C THR A 124 -4.17 -16.82 1.32
N ASN A 125 -4.18 -17.41 2.53
CA ASN A 125 -3.31 -17.02 3.63
C ASN A 125 -2.29 -18.13 3.90
N ILE A 126 -1.01 -17.80 3.80
CA ILE A 126 0.09 -18.73 4.00
C ILE A 126 0.96 -18.25 5.14
N THR A 127 1.05 -19.03 6.21
CA THR A 127 1.95 -18.78 7.34
C THR A 127 2.90 -19.96 7.49
N LYS A 128 4.20 -19.75 7.32
CA LYS A 128 5.20 -20.82 7.43
C LYS A 128 5.34 -21.39 8.85
N GLY A 129 4.97 -20.62 9.86
CA GLY A 129 5.01 -21.03 11.25
C GLY A 129 3.64 -20.99 11.91
N THR A 130 3.59 -20.51 13.14
CA THR A 130 2.36 -20.45 13.94
C THR A 130 1.50 -19.25 13.61
N TYR A 131 0.18 -19.45 13.52
CA TYR A 131 -0.79 -18.35 13.44
C TYR A 131 -1.70 -18.37 14.69
N LYS A 132 -1.89 -17.21 15.34
CA LYS A 132 -2.79 -17.04 16.48
C LYS A 132 -3.88 -16.02 16.11
N GLY A 133 -5.11 -16.50 15.98
CA GLY A 133 -6.24 -15.64 15.64
C GLY A 133 -7.13 -16.21 14.55
N VAL A 134 -7.56 -15.37 13.59
CA VAL A 134 -8.53 -15.77 12.58
C VAL A 134 -7.98 -15.53 11.17
N GLN A 135 -8.12 -16.52 10.31
CA GLN A 135 -7.77 -16.41 8.90
C GLN A 135 -8.97 -16.71 8.01
N PHE A 136 -9.27 -15.77 7.11
CA PHE A 136 -10.29 -15.93 6.07
C PHE A 136 -9.63 -15.94 4.70
N ALA A 137 -9.89 -16.96 3.90
CA ALA A 137 -9.45 -17.04 2.53
C ALA A 137 -10.54 -17.64 1.64
N GLY A 138 -10.62 -17.17 0.40
CA GLY A 138 -11.56 -17.74 -0.55
C GLY A 138 -11.21 -19.18 -0.93
N LEU A 139 -9.92 -19.52 -1.01
CA LEU A 139 -9.49 -20.86 -1.40
C LEU A 139 -8.78 -21.61 -0.27
N LEU A 140 -7.69 -21.07 0.29
CA LEU A 140 -6.80 -21.83 1.16
C LEU A 140 -6.25 -20.99 2.31
N ASN A 141 -6.36 -21.52 3.53
CA ASN A 141 -5.55 -21.12 4.68
C ASN A 141 -4.57 -22.24 5.02
N THR A 142 -3.28 -21.90 5.19
CA THR A 142 -2.28 -22.85 5.65
C THR A 142 -1.35 -22.22 6.69
N SER A 143 -1.08 -22.95 7.75
CA SER A 143 -0.09 -22.63 8.79
C SER A 143 0.46 -23.92 9.36
N LYS A 144 1.70 -23.89 9.85
CA LYS A 144 2.29 -25.06 10.50
C LYS A 144 1.50 -25.41 11.78
N ASP A 145 1.18 -24.38 12.56
CA ASP A 145 0.37 -24.49 13.78
C ASP A 145 -0.64 -23.36 13.80
N ILE A 146 -1.88 -23.66 14.23
CA ILE A 146 -2.94 -22.66 14.39
C ILE A 146 -3.51 -22.68 15.80
N THR A 147 -3.64 -21.49 16.39
CA THR A 147 -4.44 -21.27 17.60
C THR A 147 -5.54 -20.27 17.25
N GLY A 148 -6.72 -20.78 16.93
CA GLY A 148 -7.84 -19.93 16.51
C GLY A 148 -8.67 -20.57 15.42
N LEU A 149 -9.13 -19.76 14.46
CA LEU A 149 -10.07 -20.17 13.42
C LEU A 149 -9.49 -19.95 12.02
N GLN A 150 -9.63 -20.94 11.17
CA GLN A 150 -9.39 -20.82 9.73
C GLN A 150 -10.67 -21.12 8.95
N LEU A 151 -11.06 -20.21 8.06
CA LEU A 151 -12.21 -20.37 7.18
C LEU A 151 -11.76 -20.24 5.75
N SER A 152 -11.90 -21.32 4.96
CA SER A 152 -11.56 -21.37 3.54
C SER A 152 -12.27 -22.54 2.88
N LEU A 153 -12.30 -22.52 1.55
CA LEU A 153 -12.88 -23.63 0.79
C LEU A 153 -12.05 -24.92 0.95
N ILE A 154 -10.74 -24.78 1.01
CA ILE A 154 -9.79 -25.88 1.20
C ILE A 154 -9.07 -25.65 2.55
N HIS A 155 -9.11 -26.64 3.43
CA HIS A 155 -8.46 -26.59 4.73
C HIS A 155 -7.38 -27.68 4.79
N ILE A 156 -6.14 -27.25 5.07
CA ILE A 156 -4.97 -28.14 5.20
C ILE A 156 -4.21 -27.78 6.47
#